data_e665d02b7348a583298f84e10d58b79a
#
_entry.id   e665d02b7348a583298f84e10d58b79a
#
_cell.length_a   1.000
_cell.length_b   1.000
_cell.length_c   1.000
_cell.angle_alpha   90.00
_cell.angle_beta   90.00
_cell.angle_gamma   90.00
#
_symmetry.space_group_name_H-M   'P 1'
#
loop_
_entity.id
_entity.type
_entity.pdbx_description
1 polymer ?
#
loop_
_entity_poly.entity_id
_entity_poly.type
_entity_poly.pdbx_seq_one_letter_code
_entity_poly.pdbx_strand_id
1 'polypeptide(L)'
;MATEAPPIPRLKERYRGEIAPALMQEFGYANVMQIPGLTKIVVNMGVGEAARDAKLIDGAVRDLSTITGQKPAVAKAKKSVAQFKLREGMPIGAHVTLRGDRMWEFLDRLLAIALPRIRDFRGLSDRQFDGNGNYTFGLVEQVMFHEIDPDKVDRQRGMDITVVTTAPNDAEGRSLLRRLGFPFKEG
;
A
#
# COMPACT_ATOMS: atom_id res chain seq x y z
N MET A 1 29.67 -5.97 20.03
CA MET A 1 28.62 -4.95 20.16
C MET A 1 27.30 -5.67 19.97
N ALA A 2 26.46 -5.75 20.99
CA ALA A 2 25.12 -6.31 20.87
C ALA A 2 24.33 -5.34 20.00
N THR A 3 23.92 -5.77 18.80
CA THR A 3 22.95 -5.05 17.96
C THR A 3 21.63 -5.06 18.70
N GLU A 4 21.27 -3.92 19.25
CA GLU A 4 19.94 -3.69 19.86
C GLU A 4 18.89 -4.07 18.81
N ALA A 5 17.94 -4.93 19.16
CA ALA A 5 16.89 -5.33 18.24
C ALA A 5 16.12 -4.07 17.80
N PRO A 6 15.80 -3.93 16.50
CA PRO A 6 15.07 -2.76 16.04
C PRO A 6 13.74 -2.62 16.80
N PRO A 7 13.34 -1.40 17.16
CA PRO A 7 12.11 -1.18 17.91
C PRO A 7 10.89 -1.73 17.15
N ILE A 8 9.96 -2.31 17.86
CA ILE A 8 8.72 -2.84 17.26
C ILE A 8 7.91 -1.65 16.72
N PRO A 9 7.42 -1.71 15.46
CA PRO A 9 6.59 -0.65 14.91
C PRO A 9 5.34 -0.38 15.75
N ARG A 10 5.07 0.90 16.05
CA ARG A 10 3.97 1.36 16.92
C ARG A 10 2.62 0.75 16.55
N LEU A 11 2.28 0.72 15.25
CA LEU A 11 1.01 0.20 14.78
C LEU A 11 0.91 -1.32 14.94
N LYS A 12 2.02 -2.05 14.85
CA LYS A 12 2.10 -3.49 15.11
C LYS A 12 1.86 -3.80 16.60
N GLU A 13 2.42 -3.00 17.47
CA GLU A 13 2.21 -3.12 18.92
C GLU A 13 0.74 -2.86 19.27
N ARG A 14 0.16 -1.79 18.74
CA ARG A 14 -1.25 -1.46 18.90
C ARG A 14 -2.17 -2.57 18.37
N TYR A 15 -1.84 -3.16 17.21
CA TYR A 15 -2.58 -4.29 16.67
C TYR A 15 -2.62 -5.46 17.66
N ARG A 16 -1.48 -5.82 18.25
CA ARG A 16 -1.39 -6.95 19.18
C ARG A 16 -2.07 -6.68 20.52
N GLY A 17 -1.92 -5.47 21.07
CA GLY A 17 -2.43 -5.11 22.40
C GLY A 17 -3.90 -4.75 22.45
N GLU A 18 -4.41 -4.09 21.41
CA GLU A 18 -5.76 -3.52 21.41
C GLU A 18 -6.68 -4.09 20.33
N ILE A 19 -6.20 -4.12 19.07
CA ILE A 19 -7.07 -4.40 17.93
C ILE A 19 -7.42 -5.89 17.86
N ALA A 20 -6.46 -6.79 18.01
CA ALA A 20 -6.70 -8.23 17.93
C ALA A 20 -7.67 -8.73 19.01
N PRO A 21 -7.53 -8.35 20.30
CA PRO A 21 -8.52 -8.70 21.32
C PRO A 21 -9.93 -8.14 21.04
N ALA A 22 -10.00 -6.91 20.53
CA ALA A 22 -11.28 -6.30 20.19
C ALA A 22 -11.99 -7.00 19.02
N LEU A 23 -11.25 -7.42 17.98
CA LEU A 23 -11.79 -8.22 16.88
C LEU A 23 -12.24 -9.60 17.34
N MET A 24 -11.49 -10.21 18.28
CA MET A 24 -11.88 -11.50 18.85
C MET A 24 -13.22 -11.42 19.58
N GLN A 25 -13.48 -10.34 20.29
CA GLN A 25 -14.77 -10.10 20.96
C GLN A 25 -15.90 -9.79 19.96
N GLU A 26 -15.62 -8.98 18.94
CA GLU A 26 -16.61 -8.54 17.94
C GLU A 26 -17.16 -9.70 17.10
N PHE A 27 -16.26 -10.59 16.66
CA PHE A 27 -16.63 -11.71 15.77
C PHE A 27 -16.74 -13.07 16.48
N GLY A 28 -16.42 -13.13 17.78
CA GLY A 28 -16.56 -14.34 18.58
C GLY A 28 -15.63 -15.49 18.16
N TYR A 29 -14.39 -15.19 17.74
CA TYR A 29 -13.44 -16.22 17.33
C TYR A 29 -13.06 -17.15 18.50
N ALA A 30 -13.07 -18.44 18.23
CA ALA A 30 -12.69 -19.46 19.21
C ALA A 30 -11.17 -19.58 19.36
N ASN A 31 -10.40 -19.18 18.35
CA ASN A 31 -8.94 -19.27 18.33
C ASN A 31 -8.31 -17.94 17.91
N VAL A 32 -7.25 -17.54 18.59
CA VAL A 32 -6.44 -16.35 18.27
C VAL A 32 -5.91 -16.36 16.83
N MET A 33 -5.66 -17.55 16.27
CA MET A 33 -5.16 -17.67 14.89
C MET A 33 -6.22 -17.38 13.81
N GLN A 34 -7.49 -17.27 14.19
CA GLN A 34 -8.58 -16.89 13.28
C GLN A 34 -8.72 -15.38 13.12
N ILE A 35 -8.11 -14.61 14.03
CA ILE A 35 -8.19 -13.14 14.02
C ILE A 35 -7.58 -12.60 12.74
N PRO A 36 -8.31 -11.77 11.96
CA PRO A 36 -7.79 -11.18 10.75
C PRO A 36 -6.58 -10.27 11.02
N GLY A 37 -5.54 -10.45 10.24
CA GLY A 37 -4.31 -9.68 10.32
C GLY A 37 -3.82 -9.23 8.94
N LEU A 38 -2.78 -8.39 8.93
CA LEU A 38 -2.14 -7.95 7.70
C LEU A 38 -1.11 -8.97 7.23
N THR A 39 -1.17 -9.34 5.95
CA THR A 39 -0.22 -10.27 5.32
C THR A 39 0.87 -9.54 4.56
N LYS A 40 0.49 -8.58 3.73
CA LYS A 40 1.38 -7.77 2.88
C LYS A 40 0.68 -6.50 2.43
N ILE A 41 1.49 -5.51 2.05
CA ILE A 41 1.03 -4.35 1.30
C ILE A 41 1.77 -4.33 -0.04
N VAL A 42 1.03 -4.18 -1.13
CA VAL A 42 1.59 -4.04 -2.47
C VAL A 42 1.37 -2.60 -2.92
N VAL A 43 2.46 -1.93 -3.28
CA VAL A 43 2.42 -0.59 -3.87
C VAL A 43 2.81 -0.73 -5.34
N ASN A 44 1.93 -0.31 -6.24
CA ASN A 44 2.12 -0.39 -7.68
C ASN A 44 2.07 1.00 -8.31
N MET A 45 3.03 1.30 -9.17
CA MET A 45 3.03 2.46 -10.06
C MET A 45 2.93 2.01 -11.51
N GLY A 46 1.82 2.35 -12.15
CA GLY A 46 1.65 2.16 -13.59
C GLY A 46 2.33 3.30 -14.35
N VAL A 47 3.29 2.96 -15.23
CA VAL A 47 3.99 3.92 -16.08
C VAL A 47 3.80 3.52 -17.55
N GLY A 48 2.56 3.61 -18.04
CA GLY A 48 2.23 3.22 -19.42
C GLY A 48 3.01 4.00 -20.48
N GLU A 49 3.40 5.22 -20.19
CA GLU A 49 4.21 6.07 -21.06
C GLU A 49 5.66 5.60 -21.20
N ALA A 50 6.15 4.75 -20.30
CA ALA A 50 7.46 4.12 -20.40
C ALA A 50 7.60 3.25 -21.67
N ALA A 51 6.50 2.87 -22.29
CA ALA A 51 6.49 2.24 -23.62
C ALA A 51 7.05 3.16 -24.72
N ARG A 52 6.97 4.48 -24.54
CA ARG A 52 7.51 5.49 -25.46
C ARG A 52 8.88 6.01 -25.03
N ASP A 53 9.08 6.17 -23.73
CA ASP A 53 10.32 6.62 -23.12
C ASP A 53 10.67 5.77 -21.90
N ALA A 54 11.59 4.84 -22.10
CA ALA A 54 12.02 3.90 -21.05
C ALA A 54 12.65 4.60 -19.81
N LYS A 55 13.15 5.83 -19.95
CA LYS A 55 13.73 6.59 -18.82
C LYS A 55 12.69 6.98 -17.76
N LEU A 56 11.41 7.05 -18.13
CA LEU A 56 10.34 7.35 -17.17
C LEU A 56 10.17 6.29 -16.09
N ILE A 57 10.62 5.04 -16.35
CA ILE A 57 10.59 3.98 -15.35
C ILE A 57 11.60 4.21 -14.23
N ASP A 58 12.75 4.82 -14.54
CA ASP A 58 13.80 5.08 -13.56
C ASP A 58 13.33 6.05 -12.50
N GLY A 59 12.55 7.07 -12.88
CA GLY A 59 11.88 7.98 -11.95
C GLY A 59 10.92 7.23 -11.01
N ALA A 60 10.05 6.37 -11.55
CA ALA A 60 9.12 5.59 -10.74
C ALA A 60 9.82 4.62 -9.78
N VAL A 61 10.91 3.98 -10.24
CA VAL A 61 11.74 3.10 -9.41
C VAL A 61 12.40 3.87 -8.27
N ARG A 62 12.92 5.07 -8.54
CA ARG A 62 13.52 5.94 -7.54
C ARG A 62 12.49 6.38 -6.49
N ASP A 63 11.33 6.89 -6.94
CA ASP A 63 10.26 7.35 -6.07
C ASP A 63 9.75 6.23 -5.16
N LEU A 64 9.43 5.05 -5.72
CA LEU A 64 9.03 3.88 -4.93
C LEU A 64 10.12 3.41 -3.96
N SER A 65 11.40 3.43 -4.37
CA SER A 65 12.51 3.07 -3.47
C SER A 65 12.59 4.02 -2.28
N THR A 66 12.39 5.32 -2.51
CA THR A 66 12.44 6.34 -1.47
C THR A 66 11.26 6.18 -0.50
N ILE A 67 10.03 5.99 -1.02
CA ILE A 67 8.81 5.83 -0.21
C ILE A 67 8.84 4.55 0.62
N THR A 68 9.27 3.43 0.02
CA THR A 68 9.15 2.10 0.65
C THR A 68 10.42 1.62 1.35
N GLY A 69 11.56 2.26 1.08
CA GLY A 69 12.86 1.80 1.56
C GLY A 69 13.30 0.44 0.98
N GLN A 70 12.65 -0.02 -0.11
CA GLN A 70 12.91 -1.30 -0.76
C GLN A 70 12.99 -1.10 -2.27
N LYS A 71 13.94 -1.80 -2.93
CA LYS A 71 14.10 -1.74 -4.38
C LYS A 71 12.86 -2.32 -5.09
N PRO A 72 12.19 -1.57 -5.97
CA PRO A 72 11.03 -2.05 -6.71
C PRO A 72 11.40 -3.09 -7.76
N ALA A 73 10.45 -3.98 -8.04
CA ALA A 73 10.50 -4.84 -9.20
C ALA A 73 9.87 -4.12 -10.39
N VAL A 74 10.57 -4.10 -11.52
CA VAL A 74 10.06 -3.53 -12.78
C VAL A 74 9.18 -4.54 -13.48
N ALA A 75 7.94 -4.16 -13.74
CA ALA A 75 6.99 -4.96 -14.50
C ALA A 75 7.20 -4.75 -16.01
N LYS A 76 7.35 -5.86 -16.74
CA LYS A 76 7.52 -5.88 -18.20
C LYS A 76 6.26 -6.39 -18.89
N ALA A 77 5.97 -5.87 -20.07
CA ALA A 77 4.87 -6.31 -20.89
C ALA A 77 5.01 -7.79 -21.28
N LYS A 78 3.96 -8.58 -21.08
CA LYS A 78 3.91 -10.00 -21.44
C LYS A 78 3.48 -10.27 -22.88
N LYS A 79 2.83 -9.28 -23.53
CA LYS A 79 2.32 -9.38 -24.89
C LYS A 79 2.53 -8.07 -25.63
N SER A 80 2.73 -8.15 -26.95
CA SER A 80 2.77 -6.98 -27.82
C SER A 80 1.36 -6.54 -28.18
N VAL A 81 1.07 -5.22 -28.06
CA VAL A 81 -0.23 -4.63 -28.41
C VAL A 81 0.04 -3.40 -29.27
N ALA A 82 -0.26 -3.51 -30.57
CA ALA A 82 0.03 -2.46 -31.54
C ALA A 82 -0.68 -1.14 -31.25
N GLN A 83 -1.93 -1.20 -30.79
CA GLN A 83 -2.74 -0.03 -30.43
C GLN A 83 -2.09 0.85 -29.36
N PHE A 84 -1.40 0.25 -28.40
CA PHE A 84 -0.67 0.94 -27.33
C PHE A 84 0.82 1.17 -27.67
N LYS A 85 1.27 0.83 -28.87
CA LYS A 85 2.68 0.88 -29.29
C LYS A 85 3.60 0.10 -28.34
N LEU A 86 3.07 -1.00 -27.79
CA LEU A 86 3.72 -1.81 -26.77
C LEU A 86 4.30 -3.08 -27.42
N ARG A 87 5.54 -3.40 -27.09
CA ARG A 87 6.19 -4.67 -27.45
C ARG A 87 6.45 -5.49 -26.20
N GLU A 88 6.44 -6.80 -26.36
CA GLU A 88 6.84 -7.73 -25.30
C GLU A 88 8.22 -7.38 -24.73
N GLY A 89 8.36 -7.44 -23.41
CA GLY A 89 9.59 -7.11 -22.70
C GLY A 89 9.77 -5.64 -22.36
N MET A 90 8.96 -4.72 -22.91
CA MET A 90 9.05 -3.30 -22.54
C MET A 90 8.63 -3.06 -21.10
N PRO A 91 9.34 -2.20 -20.32
CA PRO A 91 8.95 -1.83 -18.97
C PRO A 91 7.67 -0.98 -19.01
N ILE A 92 6.68 -1.31 -18.17
CA ILE A 92 5.38 -0.65 -18.13
C ILE A 92 4.96 -0.19 -16.74
N GLY A 93 5.71 -0.55 -15.71
CA GLY A 93 5.44 -0.17 -14.34
C GLY A 93 6.46 -0.70 -13.37
N ALA A 94 6.30 -0.32 -12.11
CA ALA A 94 7.11 -0.81 -11.01
C ALA A 94 6.23 -1.11 -9.80
N HIS A 95 6.57 -2.13 -9.04
CA HIS A 95 5.82 -2.48 -7.83
C HIS A 95 6.74 -2.93 -6.70
N VAL A 96 6.27 -2.77 -5.47
CA VAL A 96 6.93 -3.24 -4.25
C VAL A 96 5.92 -4.04 -3.43
N THR A 97 6.39 -5.16 -2.87
CA THR A 97 5.63 -5.93 -1.87
C THR A 97 6.30 -5.78 -0.51
N LEU A 98 5.61 -5.16 0.42
CA LEU A 98 6.06 -4.94 1.79
C LEU A 98 5.48 -6.01 2.71
N ARG A 99 6.31 -6.54 3.61
CA ARG A 99 5.95 -7.54 4.63
C ARG A 99 6.64 -7.24 5.95
N GLY A 100 6.16 -7.86 7.03
CA GLY A 100 6.75 -7.73 8.36
C GLY A 100 6.78 -6.29 8.86
N ASP A 101 7.85 -5.89 9.53
CA ASP A 101 7.94 -4.59 10.18
C ASP A 101 7.91 -3.42 9.21
N ARG A 102 8.53 -3.56 8.03
CA ARG A 102 8.47 -2.54 6.97
C ARG A 102 7.05 -2.26 6.48
N MET A 103 6.19 -3.28 6.43
CA MET A 103 4.78 -3.13 6.10
C MET A 103 4.05 -2.27 7.14
N TRP A 104 4.30 -2.52 8.43
CA TRP A 104 3.69 -1.79 9.52
C TRP A 104 4.15 -0.33 9.59
N GLU A 105 5.45 -0.08 9.39
CA GLU A 105 6.00 1.28 9.32
C GLU A 105 5.46 2.07 8.13
N PHE A 106 5.39 1.43 6.97
CA PHE A 106 4.80 2.06 5.79
C PHE A 106 3.33 2.41 6.01
N LEU A 107 2.56 1.48 6.61
CA LEU A 107 1.14 1.71 6.90
C LEU A 107 0.95 2.86 7.89
N ASP A 108 1.76 2.94 8.93
CA ASP A 108 1.68 4.03 9.91
C ASP A 108 1.95 5.40 9.26
N ARG A 109 2.98 5.51 8.42
CA ARG A 109 3.27 6.74 7.66
C ARG A 109 2.17 7.10 6.67
N LEU A 110 1.62 6.10 6.00
CA LEU A 110 0.51 6.27 5.06
C LEU A 110 -0.71 6.88 5.75
N LEU A 111 -1.12 6.32 6.89
CA LEU A 111 -2.31 6.76 7.63
C LEU A 111 -2.10 8.08 8.37
N ALA A 112 -0.93 8.26 9.00
CA ALA A 112 -0.67 9.42 9.86
C ALA A 112 -0.19 10.65 9.08
N ILE A 113 0.48 10.47 7.94
CA ILE A 113 1.14 11.57 7.21
C ILE A 113 0.59 11.72 5.79
N ALA A 114 0.59 10.66 4.98
CA ALA A 114 0.30 10.78 3.56
C ALA A 114 -1.19 11.07 3.29
N LEU A 115 -2.11 10.31 3.89
CA LEU A 115 -3.55 10.50 3.66
C LEU A 115 -4.06 11.89 4.10
N PRO A 116 -3.67 12.45 5.27
CA PRO A 116 -4.11 13.80 5.67
C PRO A 116 -3.59 14.92 4.76
N ARG A 117 -2.51 14.68 4.00
CA ARG A 117 -1.94 15.66 3.07
C ARG A 117 -2.64 15.72 1.71
N ILE A 118 -3.57 14.80 1.44
CA ILE A 118 -4.34 14.80 0.21
C ILE A 118 -5.27 16.02 0.21
N ARG A 119 -5.23 16.80 -0.88
CA ARG A 119 -6.16 17.92 -1.06
C ARG A 119 -7.59 17.41 -1.14
N ASP A 120 -8.51 18.10 -0.46
CA ASP A 120 -9.94 17.77 -0.45
C ASP A 120 -10.26 16.32 -0.07
N PHE A 121 -9.44 15.75 0.83
CA PHE A 121 -9.64 14.38 1.27
C PHE A 121 -10.98 14.23 2.01
N ARG A 122 -11.88 13.39 1.44
CA ARG A 122 -13.21 13.11 1.99
C ARG A 122 -13.35 11.69 2.52
N GLY A 123 -12.26 11.03 2.80
CA GLY A 123 -12.22 9.63 3.21
C GLY A 123 -12.12 8.64 2.04
N LEU A 124 -11.77 7.41 2.37
CA LEU A 124 -11.63 6.30 1.44
C LEU A 124 -12.98 5.61 1.22
N SER A 125 -13.25 5.16 0.00
CA SER A 125 -14.48 4.43 -0.31
C SER A 125 -14.47 3.05 0.32
N ASP A 126 -15.55 2.67 0.98
CA ASP A 126 -15.74 1.35 1.58
C ASP A 126 -16.10 0.25 0.56
N ARG A 127 -16.31 0.62 -0.71
CA ARG A 127 -16.69 -0.30 -1.81
C ARG A 127 -15.50 -0.91 -2.57
N GLN A 128 -14.29 -0.64 -2.14
CA GLN A 128 -13.06 -1.06 -2.82
C GLN A 128 -12.44 -2.35 -2.24
N PHE A 129 -13.25 -3.14 -1.57
CA PHE A 129 -12.91 -4.50 -1.16
C PHE A 129 -13.14 -5.49 -2.31
N ASP A 130 -12.40 -6.59 -2.31
CA ASP A 130 -12.39 -7.61 -3.37
C ASP A 130 -13.32 -8.82 -3.12
N GLY A 131 -14.07 -8.83 -2.03
CA GLY A 131 -14.89 -9.98 -1.58
C GLY A 131 -14.16 -10.92 -0.63
N ASN A 132 -12.83 -10.83 -0.52
CA ASN A 132 -11.98 -11.66 0.33
C ASN A 132 -11.26 -10.85 1.42
N GLY A 133 -11.80 -9.69 1.79
CA GLY A 133 -11.25 -8.83 2.83
C GLY A 133 -9.97 -8.08 2.46
N ASN A 134 -9.54 -8.08 1.19
CA ASN A 134 -8.44 -7.25 0.72
C ASN A 134 -8.96 -5.91 0.24
N TYR A 135 -8.18 -4.86 0.45
CA TYR A 135 -8.57 -3.50 0.13
C TYR A 135 -7.57 -2.83 -0.79
N THR A 136 -8.05 -2.22 -1.89
CA THR A 136 -7.20 -1.51 -2.85
C THR A 136 -7.71 -0.10 -3.06
N PHE A 137 -6.83 0.89 -3.01
CA PHE A 137 -7.14 2.27 -3.32
C PHE A 137 -6.01 2.96 -4.07
N GLY A 138 -6.37 3.94 -4.89
CA GLY A 138 -5.43 4.74 -5.67
C GLY A 138 -5.08 6.06 -4.98
N LEU A 139 -3.81 6.43 -5.07
CA LEU A 139 -3.32 7.77 -4.78
C LEU A 139 -2.95 8.47 -6.09
N VAL A 140 -3.35 9.72 -6.24
CA VAL A 140 -3.17 10.46 -7.50
C VAL A 140 -1.73 10.95 -7.65
N GLU A 141 -1.05 11.26 -6.54
CA GLU A 141 0.25 11.92 -6.54
C GLU A 141 1.21 11.29 -5.54
N GLN A 142 2.47 11.09 -5.93
CA GLN A 142 3.52 10.61 -5.04
C GLN A 142 4.01 11.67 -4.03
N VAL A 143 3.79 12.94 -4.30
CA VAL A 143 4.25 14.08 -3.47
C VAL A 143 3.57 14.13 -2.09
N MET A 144 2.51 13.36 -1.88
CA MET A 144 1.87 13.22 -0.57
C MET A 144 2.79 12.60 0.48
N PHE A 145 3.72 11.76 0.05
CA PHE A 145 4.74 11.19 0.93
C PHE A 145 5.80 12.24 1.22
N HIS A 146 6.11 12.45 2.50
CA HIS A 146 7.07 13.49 2.93
C HIS A 146 8.51 13.19 2.52
N GLU A 147 8.80 11.93 2.19
CA GLU A 147 10.10 11.48 1.71
C GLU A 147 10.41 11.96 0.29
N ILE A 148 9.38 12.37 -0.44
CA ILE A 148 9.52 12.85 -1.81
C ILE A 148 9.67 14.37 -1.80
N ASP A 149 10.80 14.83 -2.33
CA ASP A 149 11.08 16.25 -2.54
C ASP A 149 10.36 16.71 -3.83
N PRO A 150 9.39 17.64 -3.75
CA PRO A 150 8.64 18.11 -4.90
C PRO A 150 9.52 18.68 -6.02
N ASP A 151 10.64 19.29 -5.67
CA ASP A 151 11.55 19.93 -6.63
C ASP A 151 12.38 18.93 -7.45
N LYS A 152 12.47 17.68 -6.98
CA LYS A 152 13.19 16.58 -7.63
C LYS A 152 12.30 15.64 -8.43
N VAL A 153 10.99 15.87 -8.37
CA VAL A 153 10.01 15.05 -9.11
C VAL A 153 10.02 15.46 -10.57
N ASP A 154 10.41 14.54 -11.44
CA ASP A 154 10.39 14.74 -12.89
C ASP A 154 8.96 14.76 -13.44
N ARG A 155 8.05 13.98 -12.84
CA ARG A 155 6.64 13.87 -13.23
C ARG A 155 5.76 13.39 -12.10
N GLN A 156 4.55 13.93 -12.04
CA GLN A 156 3.48 13.40 -11.17
C GLN A 156 3.07 11.99 -11.62
N ARG A 157 3.05 11.05 -10.67
CA ARG A 157 2.65 9.66 -10.88
C ARG A 157 1.68 9.23 -9.79
N GLY A 158 0.58 8.64 -10.22
CA GLY A 158 -0.32 7.93 -9.33
C GLY A 158 0.23 6.57 -8.94
N MET A 159 -0.30 6.04 -7.84
CA MET A 159 0.01 4.68 -7.38
C MET A 159 -1.22 4.00 -6.81
N ASP A 160 -1.26 2.69 -6.93
CA ASP A 160 -2.26 1.84 -6.30
C ASP A 160 -1.65 1.15 -5.09
N ILE A 161 -2.36 1.21 -3.97
CA ILE A 161 -1.97 0.55 -2.73
C ILE A 161 -2.98 -0.54 -2.42
N THR A 162 -2.52 -1.79 -2.40
CA THR A 162 -3.32 -2.96 -2.06
C THR A 162 -2.90 -3.49 -0.70
N VAL A 163 -3.81 -3.48 0.23
CA VAL A 163 -3.65 -4.07 1.58
C VAL A 163 -4.25 -5.46 1.56
N VAL A 164 -3.40 -6.47 1.72
CA VAL A 164 -3.82 -7.88 1.75
C VAL A 164 -3.92 -8.34 3.18
N THR A 165 -5.08 -8.85 3.54
CA THR A 165 -5.40 -9.34 4.88
C THR A 165 -5.58 -10.85 4.91
N THR A 166 -5.76 -11.42 6.09
CA THR A 166 -6.19 -12.82 6.28
C THR A 166 -7.68 -12.92 6.57
N ALA A 167 -8.43 -11.83 6.44
CA ALA A 167 -9.87 -11.83 6.67
C ALA A 167 -10.57 -12.72 5.64
N PRO A 168 -11.54 -13.55 6.04
CA PRO A 168 -12.28 -14.43 5.13
C PRO A 168 -13.33 -13.69 4.29
N ASN A 169 -13.73 -12.49 4.71
CA ASN A 169 -14.75 -11.66 4.06
C ASN A 169 -14.49 -10.17 4.26
N ASP A 170 -15.20 -9.33 3.50
CA ASP A 170 -15.04 -7.88 3.51
C ASP A 170 -15.50 -7.23 4.83
N ALA A 171 -16.46 -7.82 5.55
CA ALA A 171 -16.94 -7.27 6.81
C ALA A 171 -15.84 -7.31 7.88
N GLU A 172 -15.16 -8.44 8.00
CA GLU A 172 -14.03 -8.62 8.92
C GLU A 172 -12.81 -7.78 8.49
N GLY A 173 -12.51 -7.74 7.16
CA GLY A 173 -11.47 -6.89 6.59
C GLY A 173 -11.72 -5.41 6.89
N ARG A 174 -12.97 -4.95 6.73
CA ARG A 174 -13.37 -3.56 7.01
C ARG A 174 -13.23 -3.21 8.48
N SER A 175 -13.68 -4.09 9.40
CA SER A 175 -13.53 -3.88 10.85
C SER A 175 -12.05 -3.79 11.23
N LEU A 176 -11.20 -4.69 10.70
CA LEU A 176 -9.75 -4.64 10.90
C LEU A 176 -9.17 -3.29 10.46
N LEU A 177 -9.41 -2.88 9.20
CA LEU A 177 -8.84 -1.64 8.64
C LEU A 177 -9.36 -0.40 9.37
N ARG A 178 -10.66 -0.36 9.73
CA ARG A 178 -11.23 0.74 10.52
C ARG A 178 -10.54 0.89 11.87
N ARG A 179 -10.29 -0.21 12.58
CA ARG A 179 -9.57 -0.20 13.87
C ARG A 179 -8.10 0.18 13.73
N LEU A 180 -7.47 -0.14 12.60
CA LEU A 180 -6.12 0.33 12.27
C LEU A 180 -6.05 1.84 12.01
N GLY A 181 -7.18 2.50 11.75
CA GLY A 181 -7.26 3.94 11.55
C GLY A 181 -7.49 4.37 10.09
N PHE A 182 -7.95 3.48 9.22
CA PHE A 182 -8.35 3.87 7.87
C PHE A 182 -9.55 4.81 7.92
N PRO A 183 -9.45 6.00 7.33
CA PRO A 183 -10.53 7.00 7.30
C PRO A 183 -11.53 6.66 6.19
N PHE A 184 -12.41 5.70 6.43
CA PHE A 184 -13.50 5.41 5.50
C PHE A 184 -14.55 6.53 5.52
N LYS A 185 -15.15 6.79 4.36
CA LYS A 185 -16.33 7.70 4.27
C LYS A 185 -17.45 7.12 5.11
N GLU A 186 -18.04 7.98 5.94
CA GLU A 186 -19.35 7.68 6.51
C GLU A 186 -20.38 7.81 5.39
N GLY A 187 -21.13 6.73 5.15
CA GLY A 187 -22.14 6.63 4.11
C GLY A 187 -23.38 7.46 4.40
#